data_856ac86241adac59131004837d7ded3c
#
_entry.id   856ac86241adac59131004837d7ded3c
#
_cell.length_a   1.000
_cell.length_b   1.000
_cell.length_c   1.000
_cell.angle_alpha   90.00
_cell.angle_beta   90.00
_cell.angle_gamma   90.00
#
_symmetry.space_group_name_H-M   'P 1'
#
loop_
_entity.id
_entity.type
_entity.pdbx_description
1 polymer ?
#
loop_
_entity_poly.entity_id
_entity_poly.type
_entity_poly.pdbx_seq_one_letter_code
_entity_poly.pdbx_strand_id
1 'polypeptide(L)'
;MKHTSRYPFSISLLHWVLAVALIGNLIIGWMLDDNEDLLTLHKSIGIVILVLVLVRVVIRLRMRRRLPPSTNQAGTPAYHAEKTVHHILYVLMLVIPLLGWLKTNAAGHVASCFGLFSLPTLVSKSRELSYWLGQLHALTAYGLAALVALHVLGALAHRVLKSENILPRILPLPRRAEQKMPASDRG
;
A
#
# COMPACT_ATOMS: atom_id res chain seq x y z
N MET A 1 -3.23 27.04 -17.80
CA MET A 1 -3.56 26.02 -16.78
C MET A 1 -2.78 24.75 -17.11
N LYS A 2 -1.81 24.33 -16.28
CA LYS A 2 -1.07 23.10 -16.49
C LYS A 2 -2.05 21.92 -16.26
N HIS A 3 -2.36 21.17 -17.31
CA HIS A 3 -3.13 19.92 -17.20
C HIS A 3 -2.38 18.98 -16.26
N THR A 4 -2.82 18.85 -15.03
CA THR A 4 -2.28 17.87 -14.08
C THR A 4 -2.68 16.49 -14.55
N SER A 5 -1.76 15.76 -15.17
CA SER A 5 -2.01 14.38 -15.61
C SER A 5 -2.34 13.52 -14.38
N ARG A 6 -3.52 12.87 -14.40
CA ARG A 6 -4.02 12.01 -13.31
C ARG A 6 -3.60 10.57 -13.50
N TYR A 7 -3.43 9.85 -12.39
CA TYR A 7 -3.25 8.40 -12.43
C TYR A 7 -4.50 7.70 -12.99
N PRO A 8 -4.36 6.55 -13.65
CA PRO A 8 -5.48 5.70 -14.04
C PRO A 8 -6.34 5.35 -12.83
N PHE A 9 -7.68 5.30 -13.04
CA PHE A 9 -8.65 5.05 -11.97
C PHE A 9 -8.34 3.79 -11.14
N SER A 10 -7.99 2.68 -11.82
CA SER A 10 -7.65 1.41 -11.15
C SER A 10 -6.44 1.54 -10.20
N ILE A 11 -5.42 2.31 -10.60
CA ILE A 11 -4.23 2.55 -9.77
C ILE A 11 -4.57 3.41 -8.56
N SER A 12 -5.40 4.43 -8.75
CA SER A 12 -5.85 5.31 -7.68
C SER A 12 -6.76 4.58 -6.70
N LEU A 13 -7.72 3.81 -7.20
CA LEU A 13 -8.63 3.02 -6.37
C LEU A 13 -7.86 2.01 -5.51
N LEU A 14 -6.98 1.22 -6.13
CA LEU A 14 -6.14 0.25 -5.40
C LEU A 14 -5.22 0.93 -4.37
N HIS A 15 -4.76 2.15 -4.64
CA HIS A 15 -3.98 2.90 -3.66
C HIS A 15 -4.79 3.18 -2.40
N TRP A 16 -5.99 3.72 -2.55
CA TRP A 16 -6.81 4.09 -1.41
C TRP A 16 -7.36 2.88 -0.65
N VAL A 17 -7.76 1.82 -1.34
CA VAL A 17 -8.18 0.56 -0.71
C VAL A 17 -7.04 -0.02 0.13
N LEU A 18 -5.82 -0.08 -0.44
CA LEU A 18 -4.63 -0.53 0.29
C LEU A 18 -4.29 0.39 1.46
N ALA A 19 -4.37 1.71 1.29
CA ALA A 19 -4.06 2.65 2.36
C ALA A 19 -5.00 2.47 3.57
N VAL A 20 -6.30 2.35 3.32
CA VAL A 20 -7.30 2.12 4.37
C VAL A 20 -7.10 0.77 5.04
N ALA A 21 -6.94 -0.31 4.25
CA ALA A 21 -6.71 -1.65 4.77
C ALA A 21 -5.42 -1.72 5.60
N LEU A 22 -4.33 -1.11 5.11
CA LEU A 22 -3.04 -1.11 5.77
C LEU A 22 -3.06 -0.36 7.11
N ILE A 23 -3.58 0.88 7.10
CA ILE A 23 -3.67 1.70 8.32
C ILE A 23 -4.59 1.01 9.35
N GLY A 24 -5.75 0.51 8.91
CA GLY A 24 -6.66 -0.24 9.78
C GLY A 24 -5.99 -1.47 10.37
N ASN A 25 -5.25 -2.24 9.56
CA ASN A 25 -4.56 -3.45 10.03
C ASN A 25 -3.37 -3.16 10.97
N LEU A 26 -2.69 -2.02 10.79
CA LEU A 26 -1.67 -1.55 11.74
C LEU A 26 -2.30 -1.22 13.10
N ILE A 27 -3.43 -0.50 13.09
CA ILE A 27 -4.16 -0.15 14.31
C ILE A 27 -4.64 -1.43 15.03
N ILE A 28 -5.26 -2.37 14.29
CA ILE A 28 -5.67 -3.66 14.85
C ILE A 28 -4.46 -4.38 15.44
N GLY A 29 -3.31 -4.39 14.74
CA GLY A 29 -2.09 -5.02 15.20
C GLY A 29 -1.56 -4.46 16.54
N TRP A 30 -1.80 -3.19 16.83
CA TRP A 30 -1.44 -2.56 18.11
C TRP A 30 -2.47 -2.80 19.22
N MET A 31 -3.70 -3.20 18.85
CA MET A 31 -4.81 -3.45 19.78
C MET A 31 -5.05 -4.94 20.03
N LEU A 32 -4.14 -5.81 19.58
CA LEU A 32 -4.39 -7.26 19.61
C LEU A 32 -4.61 -7.79 21.03
N ASP A 33 -3.77 -7.36 21.98
CA ASP A 33 -3.71 -7.94 23.33
C ASP A 33 -4.00 -9.47 23.30
N ASP A 34 -4.87 -9.99 24.16
CA ASP A 34 -5.27 -11.39 24.17
C ASP A 34 -6.60 -11.64 23.39
N ASN A 35 -6.97 -10.73 22.47
CA ASN A 35 -8.22 -10.83 21.73
C ASN A 35 -8.06 -11.70 20.46
N GLU A 36 -8.59 -12.92 20.50
CA GLU A 36 -8.50 -13.88 19.40
C GLU A 36 -9.27 -13.44 18.14
N ASP A 37 -10.38 -12.72 18.29
CA ASP A 37 -11.16 -12.21 17.17
C ASP A 37 -10.38 -11.14 16.40
N LEU A 38 -9.76 -10.20 17.13
CA LEU A 38 -8.89 -9.19 16.51
C LEU A 38 -7.66 -9.83 15.84
N LEU A 39 -7.08 -10.87 16.46
CA LEU A 39 -5.97 -11.61 15.87
C LEU A 39 -6.38 -12.30 14.55
N THR A 40 -7.57 -12.89 14.53
CA THR A 40 -8.11 -13.54 13.33
C THR A 40 -8.40 -12.52 12.23
N LEU A 41 -8.97 -11.38 12.59
CA LEU A 41 -9.22 -10.26 11.69
C LEU A 41 -7.91 -9.69 11.13
N HIS A 42 -6.91 -9.46 11.99
CA HIS A 42 -5.58 -8.97 11.59
C HIS A 42 -4.91 -9.89 10.57
N LYS A 43 -4.92 -11.19 10.82
CA LYS A 43 -4.36 -12.19 9.87
C LYS A 43 -5.09 -12.17 8.54
N SER A 44 -6.42 -12.15 8.57
CA SER A 44 -7.24 -12.16 7.36
C SER A 44 -7.02 -10.91 6.51
N ILE A 45 -7.04 -9.73 7.12
CA ILE A 45 -6.74 -8.46 6.42
C ILE A 45 -5.29 -8.47 5.91
N GLY A 46 -4.33 -9.01 6.67
CA GLY A 46 -2.95 -9.17 6.24
C GLY A 46 -2.80 -9.99 4.95
N ILE A 47 -3.55 -11.10 4.83
CA ILE A 47 -3.59 -11.92 3.62
C ILE A 47 -4.20 -11.13 2.44
N VAL A 48 -5.28 -10.40 2.68
CA VAL A 48 -5.91 -9.54 1.65
C VAL A 48 -4.94 -8.45 1.19
N ILE A 49 -4.23 -7.80 2.11
CA ILE A 49 -3.21 -6.79 1.78
C ILE A 49 -2.12 -7.41 0.89
N LEU A 50 -1.63 -8.61 1.22
CA LEU A 50 -0.61 -9.29 0.42
C LEU A 50 -1.08 -9.48 -1.03
N VAL A 51 -2.30 -9.97 -1.24
CA VAL A 51 -2.89 -10.15 -2.57
C VAL A 51 -3.05 -8.81 -3.30
N LEU A 52 -3.61 -7.80 -2.63
CA LEU A 52 -3.83 -6.48 -3.23
C LEU A 52 -2.52 -5.79 -3.61
N VAL A 53 -1.46 -5.94 -2.83
CA VAL A 53 -0.13 -5.39 -3.16
C VAL A 53 0.43 -6.07 -4.40
N LEU A 54 0.34 -7.40 -4.51
CA LEU A 54 0.77 -8.13 -5.71
C LEU A 54 0.01 -7.66 -6.95
N VAL A 55 -1.32 -7.58 -6.86
CA VAL A 55 -2.17 -7.05 -7.94
C VAL A 55 -1.75 -5.63 -8.33
N ARG A 56 -1.51 -4.76 -7.33
CA ARG A 56 -1.08 -3.38 -7.56
C ARG A 56 0.28 -3.30 -8.25
N VAL A 57 1.25 -4.12 -7.85
CA VAL A 57 2.57 -4.19 -8.48
C VAL A 57 2.43 -4.61 -9.94
N VAL A 58 1.66 -5.67 -10.22
CA VAL A 58 1.42 -6.15 -11.60
C VAL A 58 0.76 -5.08 -12.47
N ILE A 59 -0.31 -4.44 -11.98
CA ILE A 59 -0.99 -3.36 -12.72
C ILE A 59 -0.04 -2.19 -12.98
N ARG A 60 0.74 -1.78 -11.96
CA ARG A 60 1.70 -0.67 -12.09
C ARG A 60 2.79 -0.98 -13.12
N LEU A 61 3.30 -2.20 -13.15
CA LEU A 61 4.30 -2.63 -14.13
C LEU A 61 3.73 -2.65 -15.55
N ARG A 62 2.51 -3.18 -15.74
CA ARG A 62 1.82 -3.21 -17.04
C ARG A 62 1.48 -1.80 -17.56
N MET A 63 1.11 -0.91 -16.65
CA MET A 63 0.69 0.46 -16.99
C MET A 63 1.82 1.49 -16.88
N ARG A 64 3.08 1.07 -16.68
CA ARG A 64 4.22 1.98 -16.42
C ARG A 64 4.36 3.12 -17.42
N ARG A 65 4.05 2.86 -18.71
CA ARG A 65 4.12 3.86 -19.79
C ARG A 65 2.98 4.89 -19.76
N ARG A 66 1.89 4.62 -19.00
CA ARG A 66 0.72 5.49 -18.86
C ARG A 66 0.70 6.27 -17.55
N LEU A 67 1.73 6.04 -16.70
CA LEU A 67 1.82 6.73 -15.41
C LEU A 67 2.27 8.18 -15.63
N PRO A 68 1.68 9.14 -14.91
CA PRO A 68 2.14 10.51 -14.94
C PRO A 68 3.56 10.60 -14.38
N PRO A 69 4.39 11.52 -14.87
CA PRO A 69 5.72 11.75 -14.33
C PRO A 69 5.66 12.22 -12.86
N SER A 70 6.78 12.05 -12.14
CA SER A 70 6.93 12.62 -10.81
C SER A 70 6.71 14.13 -10.83
N THR A 71 6.20 14.69 -9.72
CA THR A 71 6.14 16.14 -9.51
C THR A 71 7.51 16.73 -9.20
N ASN A 72 8.41 15.90 -8.63
CA ASN A 72 9.78 16.33 -8.38
C ASN A 72 10.62 16.21 -9.67
N GLN A 73 11.47 17.20 -9.90
CA GLN A 73 12.39 17.21 -11.03
C GLN A 73 13.38 16.04 -10.93
N ALA A 74 13.56 15.30 -12.03
CA ALA A 74 14.50 14.19 -12.09
C ALA A 74 15.92 14.63 -11.69
N GLY A 75 16.63 13.78 -10.94
CA GLY A 75 17.98 14.05 -10.45
C GLY A 75 18.04 14.88 -9.15
N THR A 76 16.93 15.42 -8.66
CA THR A 76 16.92 16.14 -7.38
C THR A 76 16.89 15.18 -6.19
N PRO A 77 17.41 15.58 -4.99
CA PRO A 77 17.27 14.77 -3.77
C PRO A 77 15.83 14.41 -3.45
N ALA A 78 14.88 15.34 -3.66
CA ALA A 78 13.44 15.10 -3.44
C ALA A 78 12.89 14.00 -4.38
N TYR A 79 13.33 13.95 -5.64
CA TYR A 79 12.96 12.89 -6.57
C TYR A 79 13.46 11.51 -6.10
N HIS A 80 14.72 11.44 -5.67
CA HIS A 80 15.30 10.19 -5.18
C HIS A 80 14.62 9.75 -3.87
N ALA A 81 14.38 10.66 -2.93
CA ALA A 81 13.65 10.37 -1.70
C ALA A 81 12.25 9.83 -1.97
N GLU A 82 11.48 10.46 -2.88
CA GLU A 82 10.16 9.98 -3.30
C GLU A 82 10.21 8.55 -3.81
N LYS A 83 11.16 8.24 -4.71
CA LYS A 83 11.31 6.90 -5.30
C LYS A 83 11.71 5.86 -4.26
N THR A 84 12.65 6.19 -3.39
CA THR A 84 13.15 5.31 -2.33
C THR A 84 12.04 4.98 -1.33
N VAL A 85 11.31 5.98 -0.84
CA VAL A 85 10.18 5.76 0.09
C VAL A 85 9.14 4.84 -0.53
N HIS A 86 8.72 5.08 -1.78
CA HIS A 86 7.76 4.21 -2.44
C HIS A 86 8.30 2.78 -2.62
N HIS A 87 9.57 2.62 -2.96
CA HIS A 87 10.17 1.29 -3.13
C HIS A 87 10.17 0.52 -1.80
N ILE A 88 10.63 1.16 -0.71
CA ILE A 88 10.66 0.54 0.61
C ILE A 88 9.24 0.20 1.09
N LEU A 89 8.27 1.09 0.88
CA LEU A 89 6.86 0.81 1.19
C LEU A 89 6.36 -0.45 0.48
N TYR A 90 6.64 -0.64 -0.81
CA TYR A 90 6.25 -1.86 -1.53
C TYR A 90 6.92 -3.11 -0.97
N VAL A 91 8.21 -3.03 -0.66
CA VAL A 91 8.95 -4.16 -0.06
C VAL A 91 8.35 -4.53 1.29
N LEU A 92 8.13 -3.56 2.18
CA LEU A 92 7.57 -3.82 3.50
C LEU A 92 6.13 -4.34 3.44
N MET A 93 5.29 -3.82 2.55
CA MET A 93 3.93 -4.32 2.36
C MET A 93 3.87 -5.77 1.88
N LEU A 94 4.92 -6.29 1.24
CA LEU A 94 5.05 -7.70 0.87
C LEU A 94 5.67 -8.52 2.01
N VAL A 95 6.74 -8.04 2.61
CA VAL A 95 7.52 -8.78 3.61
C VAL A 95 6.73 -8.98 4.91
N ILE A 96 6.04 -7.94 5.40
CA ILE A 96 5.35 -8.00 6.69
C ILE A 96 4.26 -9.09 6.75
N PRO A 97 3.31 -9.18 5.79
CA PRO A 97 2.33 -10.26 5.83
C PRO A 97 2.94 -11.65 5.61
N LEU A 98 4.04 -11.77 4.86
CA LEU A 98 4.78 -13.04 4.76
C LEU A 98 5.40 -13.45 6.10
N LEU A 99 6.00 -12.51 6.84
CA LEU A 99 6.51 -12.76 8.19
C LEU A 99 5.39 -13.19 9.14
N GLY A 100 4.22 -12.56 9.08
CA GLY A 100 3.04 -12.93 9.87
C GLY A 100 2.53 -14.33 9.53
N TRP A 101 2.54 -14.72 8.27
CA TRP A 101 2.17 -16.05 7.82
C TRP A 101 3.15 -17.10 8.32
N LEU A 102 4.45 -16.89 8.12
CA LEU A 102 5.51 -17.79 8.61
C LEU A 102 5.48 -17.92 10.15
N LYS A 103 5.31 -16.80 10.89
CA LYS A 103 5.12 -16.80 12.35
C LYS A 103 3.96 -17.69 12.76
N THR A 104 2.80 -17.55 12.08
CA THR A 104 1.60 -18.35 12.38
C THR A 104 1.86 -19.83 12.19
N ASN A 105 2.55 -20.24 11.11
CA ASN A 105 2.93 -21.63 10.88
C ASN A 105 3.95 -22.12 11.92
N ALA A 106 4.97 -21.33 12.22
CA ALA A 106 5.98 -21.70 13.22
C ALA A 106 5.38 -21.83 14.64
N ALA A 107 4.30 -21.12 14.94
CA ALA A 107 3.52 -21.31 16.17
C ALA A 107 2.71 -22.62 16.19
N GLY A 108 2.60 -23.32 15.06
CA GLY A 108 1.83 -24.55 14.91
C GLY A 108 0.37 -24.33 14.47
N HIS A 109 0.06 -23.15 13.96
CA HIS A 109 -1.28 -22.80 13.46
C HIS A 109 -1.30 -22.63 11.95
N VAL A 110 -2.46 -22.84 11.35
CA VAL A 110 -2.69 -22.56 9.92
C VAL A 110 -3.18 -21.12 9.75
N ALA A 111 -2.63 -20.39 8.80
CA ALA A 111 -3.10 -19.06 8.45
C ALA A 111 -4.39 -19.18 7.60
N SER A 112 -5.50 -18.69 8.12
CA SER A 112 -6.81 -18.70 7.46
C SER A 112 -7.24 -17.28 7.11
N CYS A 113 -7.94 -17.12 5.98
CA CYS A 113 -8.53 -15.87 5.53
C CYS A 113 -10.05 -15.91 5.76
N PHE A 114 -10.52 -15.23 6.81
CA PHE A 114 -11.95 -15.16 7.22
C PHE A 114 -12.64 -16.53 7.35
N GLY A 115 -11.89 -17.60 7.63
CA GLY A 115 -12.42 -18.96 7.66
C GLY A 115 -12.82 -19.53 6.29
N LEU A 116 -12.68 -18.77 5.20
CA LEU A 116 -13.10 -19.19 3.85
C LEU A 116 -12.09 -20.16 3.21
N PHE A 117 -10.83 -19.92 3.42
CA PHE A 117 -9.73 -20.79 2.94
C PHE A 117 -8.51 -20.64 3.83
N SER A 118 -7.66 -21.63 3.77
CA SER A 118 -6.40 -21.66 4.51
C SER A 118 -5.20 -21.65 3.58
N LEU A 119 -4.17 -20.92 3.98
CA LEU A 119 -2.89 -20.91 3.27
C LEU A 119 -2.08 -22.16 3.62
N PRO A 120 -1.24 -22.67 2.71
CA PRO A 120 -0.40 -23.84 2.99
C PRO A 120 0.58 -23.56 4.13
N THR A 121 0.96 -24.61 4.83
CA THR A 121 2.01 -24.56 5.86
C THR A 121 3.37 -24.58 5.18
N LEU A 122 4.16 -23.51 5.38
CA LEU A 122 5.46 -23.33 4.75
C LEU A 122 6.64 -23.76 5.64
N VAL A 123 6.44 -23.73 6.96
CA VAL A 123 7.47 -24.08 7.93
C VAL A 123 6.89 -24.95 9.05
N SER A 124 7.71 -25.85 9.59
CA SER A 124 7.35 -26.71 10.71
C SER A 124 7.24 -25.91 12.01
N LYS A 125 6.48 -26.45 12.98
CA LYS A 125 6.35 -25.85 14.31
C LYS A 125 7.70 -25.73 14.99
N SER A 126 8.05 -24.51 15.40
CA SER A 126 9.25 -24.15 16.13
C SER A 126 9.00 -22.92 16.98
N ARG A 127 9.11 -23.06 18.30
CA ARG A 127 8.88 -21.96 19.24
C ARG A 127 9.89 -20.84 19.05
N GLU A 128 11.14 -21.20 18.83
CA GLU A 128 12.22 -20.22 18.61
C GLU A 128 12.00 -19.45 17.30
N LEU A 129 11.70 -20.13 16.20
CA LEU A 129 11.41 -19.49 14.92
C LEU A 129 10.19 -18.57 15.02
N SER A 130 9.13 -19.02 15.69
CA SER A 130 7.92 -18.19 15.91
C SER A 130 8.24 -16.92 16.68
N TYR A 131 9.10 -17.00 17.71
CA TYR A 131 9.53 -15.85 18.49
C TYR A 131 10.27 -14.83 17.60
N TRP A 132 11.30 -15.25 16.86
CA TRP A 132 12.10 -14.35 16.03
C TRP A 132 11.31 -13.75 14.87
N LEU A 133 10.45 -14.54 14.21
CA LEU A 133 9.55 -14.03 13.17
C LEU A 133 8.55 -13.00 13.74
N GLY A 134 8.10 -13.20 14.98
CA GLY A 134 7.23 -12.24 15.67
C GLY A 134 7.93 -10.93 15.94
N GLN A 135 9.18 -10.96 16.44
CA GLN A 135 9.97 -9.75 16.68
C GLN A 135 10.25 -9.00 15.38
N LEU A 136 10.62 -9.71 14.32
CA LEU A 136 10.90 -9.11 13.02
C LEU A 136 9.63 -8.52 12.38
N HIS A 137 8.49 -9.22 12.49
CA HIS A 137 7.19 -8.70 12.04
C HIS A 137 6.83 -7.39 12.77
N ALA A 138 6.94 -7.35 14.08
CA ALA A 138 6.64 -6.15 14.87
C ALA A 138 7.58 -4.99 14.51
N LEU A 139 8.89 -5.24 14.47
CA LEU A 139 9.89 -4.21 14.16
C LEU A 139 9.65 -3.63 12.74
N THR A 140 9.42 -4.48 11.75
CA THR A 140 9.15 -4.04 10.38
C THR A 140 7.81 -3.33 10.25
N ALA A 141 6.79 -3.70 11.05
CA ALA A 141 5.50 -3.01 11.10
C ALA A 141 5.63 -1.59 11.70
N TYR A 142 6.43 -1.39 12.74
CA TYR A 142 6.76 -0.04 13.24
C TYR A 142 7.51 0.79 12.18
N GLY A 143 8.47 0.17 11.49
CA GLY A 143 9.16 0.82 10.37
C GLY A 143 8.21 1.23 9.24
N LEU A 144 7.25 0.36 8.91
CA LEU A 144 6.21 0.68 7.91
C LEU A 144 5.34 1.84 8.38
N ALA A 145 4.90 1.86 9.65
CA ALA A 145 4.10 2.95 10.19
C ALA A 145 4.82 4.31 10.11
N ALA A 146 6.11 4.34 10.48
CA ALA A 146 6.95 5.54 10.34
C ALA A 146 7.08 6.00 8.89
N LEU A 147 7.27 5.07 7.94
CA LEU A 147 7.36 5.39 6.52
C LEU A 147 6.01 5.85 5.93
N VAL A 148 4.89 5.29 6.38
CA VAL A 148 3.55 5.77 5.99
C VAL A 148 3.35 7.19 6.48
N ALA A 149 3.70 7.48 7.73
CA ALA A 149 3.63 8.85 8.28
C ALA A 149 4.50 9.82 7.46
N LEU A 150 5.75 9.45 7.15
CA LEU A 150 6.64 10.25 6.32
C LEU A 150 6.08 10.46 4.90
N HIS A 151 5.48 9.43 4.30
CA HIS A 151 4.84 9.51 2.98
C HIS A 151 3.67 10.50 2.98
N VAL A 152 2.81 10.44 3.99
CA VAL A 152 1.67 11.37 4.15
C VAL A 152 2.16 12.78 4.40
N LEU A 153 3.14 12.97 5.30
CA LEU A 153 3.74 14.28 5.58
C LEU A 153 4.40 14.88 4.33
N GLY A 154 5.08 14.06 3.53
CA GLY A 154 5.65 14.49 2.25
C GLY A 154 4.58 15.01 1.28
N ALA A 155 3.44 14.32 1.18
CA ALA A 155 2.32 14.77 0.34
C ALA A 155 1.69 16.09 0.87
N LEU A 156 1.57 16.25 2.19
CA LEU A 156 1.10 17.48 2.81
C LEU A 156 2.09 18.64 2.62
N ALA A 157 3.38 18.38 2.77
CA ALA A 157 4.42 19.39 2.56
C ALA A 157 4.40 19.93 1.12
N HIS A 158 4.19 19.08 0.11
CA HIS A 158 4.01 19.54 -1.26
C HIS A 158 2.82 20.49 -1.42
N ARG A 159 1.71 20.19 -0.75
CA ARG A 159 0.51 21.04 -0.77
C ARG A 159 0.74 22.40 -0.12
N VAL A 160 1.43 22.42 1.03
CA VAL A 160 1.62 23.64 1.84
C VAL A 160 2.77 24.50 1.31
N LEU A 161 3.93 23.89 1.05
CA LEU A 161 5.16 24.63 0.72
C LEU A 161 5.29 24.97 -0.77
N LYS A 162 4.78 24.12 -1.66
CA LYS A 162 4.87 24.33 -3.11
C LYS A 162 3.57 24.75 -3.77
N SER A 163 2.49 24.94 -2.99
CA SER A 163 1.13 25.22 -3.50
C SER A 163 0.68 24.22 -4.58
N GLU A 164 1.31 23.05 -4.62
CA GLU A 164 0.99 21.96 -5.57
C GLU A 164 0.05 20.96 -4.90
N ASN A 165 -1.22 21.00 -5.29
CA ASN A 165 -2.17 19.99 -4.81
C ASN A 165 -1.98 18.66 -5.54
N ILE A 166 -1.27 17.72 -4.90
CA ILE A 166 -0.99 16.38 -5.46
C ILE A 166 -2.20 15.43 -5.29
N LEU A 167 -3.06 15.68 -4.30
CA LEU A 167 -4.22 14.82 -3.99
C LEU A 167 -5.14 14.58 -5.19
N PRO A 168 -5.52 15.59 -6.01
CA PRO A 168 -6.36 15.34 -7.19
C PRO A 168 -5.75 14.41 -8.23
N ARG A 169 -4.43 14.20 -8.22
CA ARG A 169 -3.76 13.28 -9.14
C ARG A 169 -4.02 11.82 -8.80
N ILE A 170 -4.23 11.52 -7.50
CA ILE A 170 -4.39 10.16 -6.99
C ILE A 170 -5.82 9.87 -6.48
N LEU A 171 -6.73 10.84 -6.54
CA LEU A 171 -8.14 10.59 -6.23
C LEU A 171 -8.76 9.70 -7.32
N PRO A 172 -9.56 8.67 -6.95
CA PRO A 172 -10.25 7.80 -7.89
C PRO A 172 -11.50 8.48 -8.46
N LEU A 173 -11.29 9.60 -9.17
CA LEU A 173 -12.36 10.30 -9.86
C LEU A 173 -12.41 9.85 -11.32
N PRO A 174 -13.60 9.58 -11.88
CA PRO A 174 -13.74 9.29 -13.29
C PRO A 174 -13.19 10.45 -14.13
N ARG A 175 -12.53 10.14 -15.23
CA ARG A 175 -12.15 11.16 -16.21
C ARG A 175 -13.45 11.78 -16.70
N ARG A 176 -13.63 13.10 -16.50
CA ARG A 176 -14.64 13.83 -17.25
C ARG A 176 -14.35 13.55 -18.73
N ALA A 177 -15.33 12.99 -19.44
CA ALA A 177 -15.28 12.94 -20.88
C ALA A 177 -14.96 14.35 -21.35
N GLU A 178 -13.87 14.50 -22.13
CA GLU A 178 -13.63 15.77 -22.85
C GLU A 178 -14.90 16.05 -23.61
N GLN A 179 -15.62 17.10 -23.23
CA GLN A 179 -16.69 17.65 -24.04
C GLN A 179 -16.04 18.01 -25.39
N LYS A 180 -16.26 17.14 -26.39
CA LYS A 180 -16.03 17.51 -27.78
C LYS A 180 -16.77 18.82 -27.97
N MET A 181 -16.03 19.92 -28.04
CA MET A 181 -16.61 21.17 -28.53
C MET A 181 -17.26 20.84 -29.88
N PRO A 182 -18.54 21.14 -30.06
CA PRO A 182 -19.13 21.02 -31.35
C PRO A 182 -18.31 21.87 -32.31
N ALA A 183 -17.94 21.29 -33.43
CA ALA A 183 -17.34 22.03 -34.54
C ALA A 183 -18.39 23.07 -34.96
N SER A 184 -18.30 24.30 -34.39
CA SER A 184 -19.12 25.41 -34.85
C SER A 184 -18.57 25.85 -36.18
N ASP A 185 -19.37 25.62 -37.21
CA ASP A 185 -19.50 26.39 -38.44
C ASP A 185 -18.26 27.18 -38.88
N ARG A 186 -17.56 26.59 -39.84
CA ARG A 186 -16.81 27.36 -40.82
C ARG A 186 -17.80 27.65 -41.98
N GLY A 187 -18.56 28.69 -41.85
CA GLY A 187 -19.17 29.39 -42.95
C GLY A 187 -18.19 30.39 -43.56
#